data_bb726d55eb75af6fb2042ddf769e3b6a
#
_entry.id   bb726d55eb75af6fb2042ddf769e3b6a
#
_cell.length_a   1.000
_cell.length_b   1.000
_cell.length_c   1.000
_cell.angle_alpha   90.00
_cell.angle_beta   90.00
_cell.angle_gamma   90.00
#
_symmetry.space_group_name_H-M   'P 1'
#
loop_
_entity.id
_entity.type
_entity.pdbx_description
1 polymer ?
#
loop_
_entity_poly.entity_id
_entity_poly.type
_entity_poly.pdbx_seq_one_letter_code
_entity_poly.pdbx_strand_id
1 'polypeptide(L)'
;MCESARSHVDDLLVLLSKSKMLSILYIMNCDPTPMRFSEIKKRVDSSSTTVARRLGELEVNGLVTRTAYATVPATVEYTLTKDAISLHPSLESMFEWVLNRADKSL
;
A
#
# COMPACT_ATOMS: atom_id res chain seq x y z
N MET A 1 15.55 -0.06 21.38
CA MET A 1 15.43 0.74 20.14
C MET A 1 15.84 2.17 20.46
N CYS A 2 16.74 2.76 19.68
CA CYS A 2 17.18 4.15 19.85
C CYS A 2 16.08 5.12 19.38
N GLU A 3 16.18 6.39 19.75
CA GLU A 3 15.18 7.39 19.39
C GLU A 3 15.03 7.58 17.88
N SER A 4 16.13 7.58 17.12
CA SER A 4 16.04 7.74 15.66
C SER A 4 15.36 6.55 15.00
N ALA A 5 15.65 5.32 15.45
CA ALA A 5 14.97 4.12 14.95
C ALA A 5 13.49 4.16 15.32
N ARG A 6 13.15 4.60 16.53
CA ARG A 6 11.77 4.73 16.98
C ARG A 6 11.00 5.74 16.12
N SER A 7 11.64 6.85 15.76
CA SER A 7 11.01 7.86 14.90
C SER A 7 10.67 7.28 13.53
N HIS A 8 11.57 6.50 12.93
CA HIS A 8 11.30 5.83 11.65
C HIS A 8 10.15 4.83 11.76
N VAL A 9 10.10 4.07 12.85
CA VAL A 9 9.00 3.13 13.09
C VAL A 9 7.68 3.86 13.26
N ASP A 10 7.66 4.94 14.03
CA ASP A 10 6.46 5.74 14.24
C ASP A 10 5.93 6.33 12.93
N ASP A 11 6.82 6.84 12.07
CA ASP A 11 6.45 7.39 10.77
C ASP A 11 5.80 6.32 9.89
N LEU A 12 6.35 5.11 9.86
CA LEU A 12 5.77 4.01 9.12
C LEU A 12 4.39 3.64 9.66
N LEU A 13 4.26 3.54 10.98
CA LEU A 13 2.98 3.19 11.61
C LEU A 13 1.90 4.23 11.32
N VAL A 14 2.25 5.52 11.34
CA VAL A 14 1.33 6.58 10.95
C VAL A 14 0.88 6.42 9.52
N LEU A 15 1.82 6.15 8.60
CA LEU A 15 1.50 5.93 7.20
C LEU A 15 0.55 4.73 7.03
N LEU A 16 0.87 3.59 7.62
CA LEU A 16 0.09 2.36 7.48
C LEU A 16 -1.28 2.45 8.14
N SER A 17 -1.46 3.33 9.12
CA SER A 17 -2.74 3.50 9.82
C SER A 17 -3.75 4.33 9.04
N LYS A 18 -3.34 4.96 7.95
CA LYS A 18 -4.24 5.80 7.14
C LYS A 18 -5.30 4.95 6.46
N SER A 19 -6.47 5.55 6.29
CA SER A 19 -7.64 4.88 5.69
C SER A 19 -7.29 4.25 4.34
N LYS A 20 -7.62 2.96 4.17
CA LYS A 20 -7.42 2.17 2.95
C LYS A 20 -5.95 1.90 2.58
N MET A 21 -4.98 2.36 3.37
CA MET A 21 -3.56 2.21 3.04
C MET A 21 -3.14 0.74 2.94
N LEU A 22 -3.45 -0.05 3.96
CA LEU A 22 -3.11 -1.48 3.95
C LEU A 22 -3.85 -2.24 2.86
N SER A 23 -5.09 -1.85 2.58
CA SER A 23 -5.87 -2.46 1.50
C SER A 23 -5.21 -2.24 0.14
N ILE A 24 -4.71 -1.04 -0.11
CA ILE A 24 -4.01 -0.70 -1.36
C ILE A 24 -2.74 -1.53 -1.49
N LEU A 25 -1.93 -1.57 -0.43
CA LEU A 25 -0.69 -2.36 -0.43
C LEU A 25 -0.96 -3.84 -0.65
N TYR A 26 -1.97 -4.38 0.02
CA TYR A 26 -2.35 -5.78 -0.12
C TYR A 26 -2.76 -6.12 -1.55
N ILE A 27 -3.64 -5.32 -2.14
CA ILE A 27 -4.13 -5.53 -3.50
C ILE A 27 -2.99 -5.48 -4.51
N MET A 28 -2.10 -4.50 -4.40
CA MET A 28 -0.97 -4.37 -5.30
C MET A 28 0.04 -5.51 -5.16
N ASN A 29 0.14 -6.13 -3.98
CA ASN A 29 0.99 -7.31 -3.77
C ASN A 29 0.38 -8.58 -4.37
N CYS A 30 -0.95 -8.70 -4.34
CA CYS A 30 -1.63 -9.87 -4.91
C CYS A 30 -1.49 -9.95 -6.42
N ASP A 31 -1.34 -8.82 -7.07
CA ASP A 31 -1.18 -8.73 -8.52
C ASP A 31 0.04 -7.84 -8.80
N PRO A 32 1.23 -8.43 -9.02
CA PRO A 32 2.45 -7.65 -9.18
C PRO A 32 2.56 -6.92 -10.52
N THR A 33 1.57 -7.05 -11.40
CA THR A 33 1.58 -6.31 -12.66
C THR A 33 1.25 -4.84 -12.43
N PRO A 34 1.71 -3.93 -13.30
CA PRO A 34 1.35 -2.53 -13.17
C PRO A 34 -0.16 -2.33 -13.20
N MET A 35 -0.68 -1.52 -12.30
CA MET A 35 -2.10 -1.25 -12.17
C MET A 35 -2.42 0.20 -12.51
N ARG A 36 -3.55 0.41 -13.18
CA ARG A 36 -4.10 1.74 -13.41
C ARG A 36 -4.89 2.20 -12.20
N PHE A 37 -5.00 3.52 -12.06
CA PHE A 37 -5.75 4.14 -10.96
C PHE A 37 -7.17 3.59 -10.82
N SER A 38 -7.88 3.49 -11.94
CA SER A 38 -9.27 3.01 -11.94
C SER A 38 -9.38 1.58 -11.41
N GLU A 39 -8.39 0.75 -11.68
CA GLU A 39 -8.35 -0.62 -11.24
C GLU A 39 -8.13 -0.71 -9.73
N ILE A 40 -7.18 0.07 -9.22
CA ILE A 40 -6.91 0.15 -7.78
C ILE A 40 -8.16 0.65 -7.05
N LYS A 41 -8.75 1.73 -7.53
CA LYS A 41 -9.96 2.32 -6.95
C LYS A 41 -11.09 1.31 -6.85
N LYS A 42 -11.32 0.55 -7.91
CA LYS A 42 -12.38 -0.45 -7.97
C LYS A 42 -12.17 -1.55 -6.94
N ARG A 43 -10.94 -2.08 -6.84
CA ARG A 43 -10.63 -3.19 -5.95
C ARG A 43 -10.64 -2.79 -4.48
N VAL A 44 -10.22 -1.56 -4.18
CA VAL A 44 -10.18 -1.05 -2.80
C VAL A 44 -11.56 -0.60 -2.33
N ASP A 45 -12.45 -0.33 -3.26
CA ASP A 45 -13.80 0.18 -2.96
C ASP A 45 -13.74 1.46 -2.13
N SER A 46 -13.11 2.49 -2.69
CA SER A 46 -12.93 3.77 -2.03
C SER A 46 -13.11 4.91 -3.02
N SER A 47 -13.21 6.14 -2.50
CA SER A 47 -13.34 7.33 -3.33
C SER A 47 -12.05 7.63 -4.10
N SER A 48 -12.18 8.31 -5.24
CA SER A 48 -11.04 8.76 -6.04
C SER A 48 -10.08 9.63 -5.23
N THR A 49 -10.64 10.51 -4.39
CA THR A 49 -9.85 11.42 -3.54
C THR A 49 -8.98 10.64 -2.56
N THR A 50 -9.55 9.64 -1.89
CA THR A 50 -8.82 8.82 -0.93
C THR A 50 -7.73 8.01 -1.62
N VAL A 51 -8.05 7.33 -2.71
CA VAL A 51 -7.08 6.51 -3.45
C VAL A 51 -5.92 7.36 -3.97
N ALA A 52 -6.23 8.52 -4.57
CA ALA A 52 -5.20 9.43 -5.08
C ALA A 52 -4.28 9.89 -3.96
N ARG A 53 -4.84 10.24 -2.81
CA ARG A 53 -4.07 10.70 -1.65
C ARG A 53 -3.15 9.58 -1.14
N ARG A 54 -3.67 8.36 -0.99
CA ARG A 54 -2.88 7.22 -0.50
C ARG A 54 -1.75 6.86 -1.45
N LEU A 55 -2.02 6.83 -2.76
CA LEU A 55 -0.99 6.55 -3.76
C LEU A 55 0.10 7.62 -3.78
N GLY A 56 -0.27 8.89 -3.63
CA GLY A 56 0.69 9.99 -3.52
C GLY A 56 1.59 9.85 -2.29
N GLU A 57 1.02 9.49 -1.16
CA GLU A 57 1.77 9.26 0.08
C GLU A 57 2.71 8.05 -0.05
N LEU A 58 2.28 6.99 -0.69
CA LEU A 58 3.12 5.82 -0.95
C LEU A 58 4.29 6.18 -1.89
N GLU A 59 4.03 6.98 -2.90
CA GLU A 59 5.06 7.44 -3.83
C GLU A 59 6.11 8.27 -3.11
N VAL A 60 5.69 9.22 -2.29
CA VAL A 60 6.60 10.08 -1.51
C VAL A 60 7.47 9.25 -0.57
N ASN A 61 6.92 8.17 -0.01
CA ASN A 61 7.64 7.29 0.91
C ASN A 61 8.44 6.19 0.21
N GLY A 62 8.50 6.19 -1.11
CA GLY A 62 9.31 5.23 -1.87
C GLY A 62 8.73 3.82 -1.90
N LEU A 63 7.43 3.67 -1.71
CA LEU A 63 6.77 2.36 -1.72
C LEU A 63 6.04 2.08 -3.02
N VAL A 64 5.72 3.10 -3.80
CA VAL A 64 5.05 2.98 -5.09
C VAL A 64 5.77 3.84 -6.12
N THR A 65 5.87 3.34 -7.34
CA THR A 65 6.36 4.09 -8.50
C THR A 65 5.17 4.42 -9.39
N ARG A 66 5.05 5.68 -9.76
CA ARG A 66 4.07 6.16 -10.71
C ARG A 66 4.75 6.37 -12.06
N THR A 67 4.27 5.69 -13.08
CA THR A 67 4.82 5.79 -14.44
C THR A 67 3.76 6.37 -15.37
N ALA A 68 4.08 7.51 -15.97
CA ALA A 68 3.21 8.14 -16.95
C ALA A 68 3.72 7.82 -18.36
N TYR A 69 2.80 7.44 -19.25
CA TYR A 69 3.11 7.13 -20.64
C TYR A 69 2.53 8.19 -21.55
N ALA A 70 3.33 8.65 -22.51
CA ALA A 70 2.93 9.65 -23.50
C ALA A 70 2.13 9.00 -24.64
N THR A 71 1.06 8.31 -24.29
CA THR A 71 0.13 7.69 -25.25
C THR A 71 -1.06 8.61 -25.49
N VAL A 72 -1.94 8.26 -26.43
CA VAL A 72 -3.18 8.98 -26.70
C VAL A 72 -4.36 8.02 -26.53
N PRO A 73 -5.15 8.13 -25.46
CA PRO A 73 -5.01 9.06 -24.32
C PRO A 73 -3.80 8.74 -23.44
N ALA A 74 -3.31 9.72 -22.69
CA ALA A 74 -2.22 9.51 -21.74
C ALA A 74 -2.65 8.53 -20.66
N THR A 75 -1.74 7.63 -20.29
CA THR A 75 -2.00 6.60 -19.28
C THR A 75 -0.99 6.69 -18.15
N VAL A 76 -1.42 6.31 -16.94
CA VAL A 76 -0.58 6.26 -15.75
C VAL A 76 -0.73 4.90 -15.10
N GLU A 77 0.40 4.30 -14.74
CA GLU A 77 0.41 3.01 -14.06
C GLU A 77 1.17 3.13 -12.74
N TYR A 78 0.79 2.29 -11.79
CA TYR A 78 1.38 2.22 -10.47
C TYR A 78 1.95 0.83 -10.22
N THR A 79 3.17 0.78 -9.68
CA THR A 79 3.83 -0.48 -9.29
C THR A 79 4.42 -0.34 -7.91
N LEU A 80 4.48 -1.45 -7.17
CA LEU A 80 5.20 -1.48 -5.91
C LEU A 80 6.71 -1.45 -6.15
N THR A 81 7.42 -0.73 -5.29
CA THR A 81 8.88 -0.74 -5.29
C THR A 81 9.39 -2.03 -4.62
N LYS A 82 10.69 -2.29 -4.73
CA LYS A 82 11.33 -3.41 -4.04
C LYS A 82 11.16 -3.30 -2.52
N ASP A 83 11.22 -2.08 -1.98
CA ASP A 83 11.00 -1.85 -0.55
C ASP A 83 9.60 -2.23 -0.13
N ALA A 84 8.60 -1.88 -0.91
CA ALA A 84 7.22 -2.25 -0.61
C ALA A 84 7.02 -3.76 -0.68
N ILE A 85 7.62 -4.42 -1.67
CA ILE A 85 7.54 -5.87 -1.82
C ILE A 85 8.20 -6.56 -0.63
N SER A 86 9.34 -6.06 -0.16
CA SER A 86 10.04 -6.63 1.00
C SER A 86 9.30 -6.42 2.31
N LEU A 87 8.44 -5.41 2.39
CA LEU A 87 7.59 -5.18 3.56
C LEU A 87 6.44 -6.19 3.67
N HIS A 88 5.98 -6.72 2.54
CA HIS A 88 4.78 -7.54 2.47
C HIS A 88 4.79 -8.77 3.42
N PRO A 89 5.86 -9.55 3.52
CA PRO A 89 5.88 -10.69 4.45
C PRO A 89 5.62 -10.29 5.90
N SER A 90 6.07 -9.12 6.33
CA SER A 90 5.81 -8.61 7.68
C SER A 90 4.34 -8.30 7.88
N LEU A 91 3.69 -7.72 6.87
CA LEU A 91 2.26 -7.43 6.92
C LEU A 91 1.44 -8.72 6.93
N GLU A 92 1.82 -9.72 6.13
CA GLU A 92 1.14 -11.02 6.12
C GLU A 92 1.23 -11.70 7.48
N SER A 93 2.37 -11.65 8.14
CA SER A 93 2.52 -12.22 9.48
C SER A 93 1.57 -11.54 10.48
N MET A 94 1.41 -10.24 10.38
CA MET A 94 0.46 -9.50 11.20
C MET A 94 -0.98 -9.93 10.92
N PHE A 95 -1.34 -10.09 9.66
CA PHE A 95 -2.69 -10.52 9.27
C PHE A 95 -3.00 -11.93 9.79
N GLU A 96 -2.06 -12.85 9.64
CA GLU A 96 -2.19 -14.21 10.16
C GLU A 96 -2.36 -14.21 11.67
N TRP A 97 -1.62 -13.38 12.37
CA TRP A 97 -1.75 -13.26 13.81
C TRP A 97 -3.16 -12.81 14.22
N VAL A 98 -3.71 -11.82 13.52
CA VAL A 98 -5.07 -11.33 13.77
C VAL A 98 -6.10 -12.42 13.49
N LEU A 99 -5.98 -13.13 12.37
CA LEU A 99 -6.90 -14.19 11.99
C LEU A 99 -6.88 -15.35 12.99
N ASN A 100 -5.70 -15.74 13.46
CA ASN A 100 -5.56 -16.79 14.47
C ASN A 100 -6.23 -16.42 15.79
N ARG A 101 -6.14 -15.16 16.19
CA ARG A 101 -6.82 -14.66 17.38
C ARG A 101 -8.33 -14.68 17.22
N ALA A 102 -8.81 -14.27 16.07
CA ALA A 102 -10.26 -14.26 15.78
C ALA A 102 -10.82 -15.67 15.87
N ASP A 103 -10.14 -16.67 15.31
CA ASP A 103 -10.56 -18.07 15.38
C ASP A 103 -10.62 -18.58 16.83
N LYS A 104 -9.66 -18.18 17.65
CA LYS A 104 -9.62 -18.56 19.07
C LYS A 104 -10.69 -17.87 19.90
N SER A 105 -11.15 -16.72 19.47
CA SER A 105 -12.18 -15.94 20.15
C SER A 105 -13.58 -16.46 19.87
N LEU A 106 -13.71 -17.26 18.85
CA LEU A 106 -14.98 -17.89 18.47
C LEU A 106 -15.19 -19.19 19.24
#